data_27fd0bf69b80e705ec9d3c27db55369e
#
_entry.id   27fd0bf69b80e705ec9d3c27db55369e
#
_cell.length_a   1.000
_cell.length_b   1.000
_cell.length_c   1.000
_cell.angle_alpha   90.00
_cell.angle_beta   90.00
_cell.angle_gamma   90.00
#
_symmetry.space_group_name_H-M   'P 1'
#
loop_
_entity.id
_entity.type
_entity.pdbx_description
1 polymer ?
#
loop_
_entity_poly.entity_id
_entity_poly.type
_entity_poly.pdbx_seq_one_letter_code
_entity_poly.pdbx_strand_id
1 'polypeptide(L)'
;TESGFAIPSDCIVYAGYGTKAQEVAGLAVGEAVTYSCNLYTGTYAEADGVYTDRGTLCNEVYTAVNGFHLLAKDGVVNEDMVNNSGTDNNSRTVIGMTADGTMHVLCVAKPGTNFSESDGTSFKDITNYMMNQLGCVDVLNMDGGGSTEMLARRAGSDELVTVSYPSDGNSRSVSNSLLFVSTAPKSSTVGNVVVDENNIKLYPGSSYDFSVRLADTSGSSLSSEGKTIVWGAEKGTIDQNGHYTAPASCTTDTVTATVDGVVG
;
A
#
# COMPACT_ATOMS: atom_id res chain seq x y z
N THR A 1 -4.17 0.39 33.08
CA THR A 1 -3.94 0.79 31.68
C THR A 1 -4.61 2.13 31.49
N GLU A 2 -3.84 3.20 31.46
CA GLU A 2 -4.36 4.52 31.15
C GLU A 2 -4.83 4.54 29.71
N SER A 3 -6.02 5.09 29.50
CA SER A 3 -6.55 5.34 28.14
C SER A 3 -5.62 6.33 27.45
N GLY A 4 -5.28 6.05 26.18
CA GLY A 4 -4.49 6.98 25.35
C GLY A 4 -5.09 8.38 25.35
N PHE A 5 -4.26 9.39 25.18
CA PHE A 5 -4.66 10.79 25.04
C PHE A 5 -4.43 11.26 23.60
N ALA A 6 -5.25 12.20 23.16
CA ALA A 6 -5.09 12.79 21.84
C ALA A 6 -3.91 13.78 21.86
N ILE A 7 -3.01 13.65 20.89
CA ILE A 7 -1.92 14.59 20.67
C ILE A 7 -2.44 15.64 19.66
N PRO A 8 -2.44 16.95 20.01
CA PRO A 8 -2.79 18.00 19.07
C PRO A 8 -1.88 17.96 17.82
N SER A 9 -2.40 18.40 16.68
CA SER A 9 -1.69 18.30 15.38
C SER A 9 -0.40 19.13 15.30
N ASP A 10 -0.25 20.12 16.17
CA ASP A 10 0.91 21.01 16.30
C ASP A 10 1.84 20.62 17.46
N CYS A 11 1.61 19.47 18.07
CA CYS A 11 2.37 18.98 19.23
C CYS A 11 3.13 17.70 18.92
N ILE A 12 4.22 17.49 19.65
CA ILE A 12 4.95 16.24 19.71
C ILE A 12 4.98 15.74 21.15
N VAL A 13 5.11 14.43 21.32
CA VAL A 13 5.31 13.84 22.65
C VAL A 13 6.77 13.50 22.83
N TYR A 14 7.38 14.04 23.86
CA TYR A 14 8.72 13.66 24.28
C TYR A 14 8.63 12.75 25.51
N ALA A 15 9.10 11.51 25.39
CA ALA A 15 9.07 10.52 26.46
C ALA A 15 10.49 10.09 26.84
N GLY A 16 10.80 10.14 28.13
CA GLY A 16 12.07 9.68 28.68
C GLY A 16 11.91 8.34 29.40
N TYR A 17 12.86 7.42 29.18
CA TYR A 17 12.94 6.14 29.83
C TYR A 17 14.28 5.98 30.56
N GLY A 18 14.30 5.13 31.60
CA GLY A 18 15.52 4.89 32.38
C GLY A 18 16.09 6.17 33.00
N THR A 19 17.37 6.41 32.78
CA THR A 19 18.04 7.62 33.30
C THR A 19 17.51 8.93 32.71
N LYS A 20 16.92 8.89 31.48
CA LYS A 20 16.33 10.05 30.82
C LYS A 20 14.95 10.43 31.37
N ALA A 21 14.31 9.54 32.12
CA ALA A 21 13.03 9.87 32.76
C ALA A 21 13.14 11.05 33.75
N GLN A 22 14.29 11.21 34.40
CA GLN A 22 14.54 12.31 35.33
C GLN A 22 14.67 13.65 34.60
N GLU A 23 15.27 13.66 33.42
CA GLU A 23 15.37 14.88 32.58
C GLU A 23 13.98 15.37 32.18
N VAL A 24 13.12 14.44 31.70
CA VAL A 24 11.73 14.77 31.33
C VAL A 24 10.92 15.23 32.55
N ALA A 25 11.06 14.55 33.69
CA ALA A 25 10.36 14.89 34.92
C ALA A 25 10.78 16.25 35.51
N GLY A 26 11.96 16.74 35.16
CA GLY A 26 12.47 18.05 35.57
C GLY A 26 11.92 19.22 34.78
N LEU A 27 11.23 18.99 33.65
CA LEU A 27 10.66 20.06 32.84
C LEU A 27 9.39 20.64 33.48
N ALA A 28 9.31 21.96 33.52
CA ALA A 28 8.15 22.65 34.05
C ALA A 28 7.10 22.91 32.93
N VAL A 29 5.83 22.93 33.31
CA VAL A 29 4.75 23.30 32.38
C VAL A 29 4.94 24.74 31.91
N GLY A 30 4.98 24.97 30.60
CA GLY A 30 5.21 26.27 29.99
C GLY A 30 6.69 26.61 29.78
N GLU A 31 7.61 25.72 30.16
CA GLU A 31 9.02 25.90 29.86
C GLU A 31 9.30 25.68 28.38
N ALA A 32 10.09 26.56 27.78
CA ALA A 32 10.53 26.43 26.39
C ALA A 32 11.68 25.42 26.31
N VAL A 33 11.48 24.36 25.53
CA VAL A 33 12.51 23.36 25.25
C VAL A 33 12.92 23.44 23.79
N THR A 34 14.23 23.28 23.54
CA THR A 34 14.77 23.14 22.19
C THR A 34 15.19 21.69 22.01
N TYR A 35 14.74 21.07 20.94
CA TYR A 35 15.19 19.74 20.58
C TYR A 35 15.84 19.75 19.19
N SER A 36 16.77 18.85 18.98
CA SER A 36 17.34 18.58 17.66
C SER A 36 17.23 17.10 17.33
N CYS A 37 16.86 16.79 16.10
CA CYS A 37 16.86 15.44 15.59
C CYS A 37 17.83 15.38 14.40
N ASN A 38 18.82 14.51 14.49
CA ASN A 38 19.81 14.33 13.44
C ASN A 38 19.84 12.86 13.04
N LEU A 39 19.84 12.60 11.73
CA LEU A 39 20.01 11.28 11.17
C LEU A 39 21.48 11.09 10.76
N TYR A 40 22.04 9.93 11.09
CA TYR A 40 23.40 9.59 10.73
C TYR A 40 23.43 8.23 10.04
N THR A 41 24.31 8.09 9.04
CA THR A 41 24.72 6.77 8.58
C THR A 41 25.66 6.18 9.61
N GLY A 42 25.36 5.08 10.22
CA GLY A 42 26.21 4.50 11.24
C GLY A 42 25.91 3.06 11.51
N THR A 43 26.83 2.40 12.15
CA THR A 43 26.67 1.01 12.57
C THR A 43 26.34 0.96 14.06
N TYR A 44 25.29 0.25 14.40
CA TYR A 44 24.91 -0.02 15.77
C TYR A 44 25.72 -1.21 16.30
N ALA A 45 26.44 -1.01 17.39
CA ALA A 45 27.09 -2.10 18.12
C ALA A 45 26.17 -2.61 19.22
N GLU A 46 25.68 -3.83 19.09
CA GLU A 46 24.74 -4.45 20.05
C GLU A 46 25.29 -4.59 21.46
N ALA A 47 26.61 -4.70 21.64
CA ALA A 47 27.22 -5.06 22.91
C ALA A 47 26.98 -4.03 24.04
N ASP A 48 26.83 -2.75 23.71
CA ASP A 48 26.76 -1.68 24.74
C ASP A 48 25.53 -0.76 24.59
N GLY A 49 24.65 -1.00 23.62
CA GLY A 49 23.50 -0.14 23.35
C GLY A 49 23.89 1.28 22.91
N VAL A 50 25.13 1.47 22.45
CA VAL A 50 25.69 2.75 22.04
C VAL A 50 26.12 2.69 20.59
N TYR A 51 25.82 3.73 19.82
CA TYR A 51 26.39 3.90 18.48
C TYR A 51 27.88 4.19 18.59
N THR A 52 28.70 3.23 18.19
CA THR A 52 30.18 3.36 18.23
C THR A 52 30.72 4.18 17.08
N ASP A 53 30.00 4.22 15.96
CA ASP A 53 30.27 5.08 14.84
C ASP A 53 28.97 5.72 14.36
N ARG A 54 28.87 7.04 14.44
CA ARG A 54 27.72 7.78 13.96
C ARG A 54 27.72 7.98 12.44
N GLY A 55 28.85 7.67 11.80
CA GLY A 55 28.97 7.86 10.33
C GLY A 55 28.73 9.31 9.90
N THR A 56 28.21 9.48 8.70
CA THR A 56 27.95 10.80 8.10
C THR A 56 26.57 11.32 8.47
N LEU A 57 26.46 12.60 8.79
CA LEU A 57 25.20 13.27 9.04
C LEU A 57 24.36 13.35 7.74
N CYS A 58 23.12 12.86 7.81
CA CYS A 58 22.16 12.82 6.69
C CYS A 58 21.06 13.86 6.89
N ASN A 59 21.37 15.14 6.78
CA ASN A 59 20.38 16.21 7.00
C ASN A 59 19.36 16.40 5.87
N GLU A 60 19.59 15.79 4.72
CA GLU A 60 18.70 15.89 3.54
C GLU A 60 17.62 14.81 3.51
N VAL A 61 17.57 13.92 4.50
CA VAL A 61 16.57 12.87 4.56
C VAL A 61 15.22 13.47 4.94
N TYR A 62 14.24 13.40 4.04
CA TYR A 62 12.87 13.84 4.30
C TYR A 62 12.06 12.81 5.09
N THR A 63 12.21 11.53 4.74
CA THR A 63 11.50 10.42 5.39
C THR A 63 12.46 9.25 5.57
N ALA A 64 12.37 8.60 6.72
CA ALA A 64 13.08 7.35 7.00
C ALA A 64 12.12 6.33 7.62
N VAL A 65 12.22 5.11 7.17
CA VAL A 65 11.44 3.98 7.69
C VAL A 65 12.39 2.83 8.02
N ASN A 66 12.10 2.15 9.11
CA ASN A 66 12.87 0.98 9.53
C ASN A 66 12.35 -0.28 8.87
N GLY A 67 13.25 -1.16 8.42
CA GLY A 67 12.95 -2.51 7.97
C GLY A 67 13.58 -3.56 8.87
N PHE A 68 13.12 -4.82 8.73
CA PHE A 68 13.62 -5.92 9.54
C PHE A 68 14.80 -6.65 8.90
N HIS A 69 14.72 -6.93 7.60
CA HIS A 69 15.71 -7.76 6.92
C HIS A 69 16.05 -7.18 5.56
N LEU A 70 17.33 -6.88 5.34
CA LEU A 70 17.83 -6.50 4.03
C LEU A 70 18.05 -7.78 3.19
N LEU A 71 17.20 -7.98 2.18
CA LEU A 71 17.18 -9.18 1.36
C LEU A 71 18.12 -9.07 0.15
N ALA A 72 18.28 -7.88 -0.40
CA ALA A 72 19.26 -7.59 -1.46
C ALA A 72 19.76 -6.15 -1.34
N LYS A 73 21.00 -5.91 -1.73
CA LYS A 73 21.64 -4.60 -1.77
C LYS A 73 22.54 -4.48 -2.99
N ASP A 74 22.41 -3.37 -3.72
CA ASP A 74 23.21 -3.07 -4.91
C ASP A 74 23.23 -4.22 -5.94
N GLY A 75 22.11 -4.89 -6.14
CA GLY A 75 21.95 -6.05 -7.02
C GLY A 75 22.49 -7.38 -6.47
N VAL A 76 22.99 -7.41 -5.24
CA VAL A 76 23.51 -8.62 -4.60
C VAL A 76 22.52 -9.13 -3.55
N VAL A 77 22.12 -10.40 -3.72
CA VAL A 77 21.23 -11.07 -2.76
C VAL A 77 21.98 -11.34 -1.44
N ASN A 78 21.32 -11.09 -0.33
CA ASN A 78 21.77 -11.54 0.97
C ASN A 78 21.43 -13.03 1.15
N GLU A 79 22.32 -13.90 0.65
CA GLU A 79 22.10 -15.36 0.59
C GLU A 79 21.87 -15.97 1.97
N ASP A 80 22.52 -15.48 3.01
CA ASP A 80 22.32 -15.97 4.37
C ASP A 80 20.90 -15.69 4.84
N MET A 81 20.43 -14.46 4.63
CA MET A 81 19.08 -14.06 5.03
C MET A 81 18.01 -14.80 4.22
N VAL A 82 18.20 -14.89 2.92
CA VAL A 82 17.20 -15.48 1.99
C VAL A 82 17.07 -16.99 2.16
N ASN A 83 18.17 -17.70 2.44
CA ASN A 83 18.19 -19.15 2.55
C ASN A 83 18.02 -19.68 3.99
N ASN A 84 18.39 -18.90 5.00
CA ASN A 84 18.39 -19.37 6.39
C ASN A 84 17.34 -18.69 7.27
N SER A 85 16.73 -17.61 6.79
CA SER A 85 15.66 -16.87 7.49
C SER A 85 14.44 -16.74 6.59
N GLY A 86 13.24 -16.64 7.20
CA GLY A 86 12.00 -16.42 6.46
C GLY A 86 11.72 -17.46 5.36
N THR A 87 12.16 -18.73 5.58
CA THR A 87 11.98 -19.84 4.64
C THR A 87 10.53 -20.27 4.53
N ASP A 88 9.75 -20.04 5.57
CA ASP A 88 8.32 -20.34 5.59
C ASP A 88 7.52 -19.29 4.81
N ASN A 89 6.49 -19.74 4.15
CA ASN A 89 5.50 -18.84 3.56
C ASN A 89 4.75 -18.06 4.64
N ASN A 90 4.77 -16.75 4.52
CA ASN A 90 4.07 -15.86 5.45
C ASN A 90 3.60 -14.59 4.74
N SER A 91 2.75 -13.81 5.42
CA SER A 91 2.44 -12.46 4.96
C SER A 91 3.70 -11.60 5.02
N ARG A 92 3.99 -10.87 3.96
CA ARG A 92 5.19 -10.05 3.83
C ARG A 92 4.85 -8.66 3.31
N THR A 93 5.53 -7.67 3.85
CA THR A 93 5.60 -6.32 3.31
C THR A 93 7.03 -6.07 2.89
N VAL A 94 7.27 -5.78 1.61
CA VAL A 94 8.61 -5.59 1.07
C VAL A 94 8.67 -4.30 0.26
N ILE A 95 9.74 -3.56 0.45
CA ILE A 95 10.07 -2.39 -0.34
C ILE A 95 11.27 -2.72 -1.20
N GLY A 96 11.20 -2.43 -2.50
CA GLY A 96 12.32 -2.53 -3.41
C GLY A 96 12.56 -1.24 -4.17
N MET A 97 13.80 -1.05 -4.61
CA MET A 97 14.20 0.09 -5.42
C MET A 97 14.97 -0.39 -6.63
N THR A 98 14.62 0.11 -7.79
CA THR A 98 15.37 -0.11 -9.03
C THR A 98 16.56 0.84 -9.12
N ALA A 99 17.48 0.58 -10.04
CA ALA A 99 18.68 1.41 -10.23
C ALA A 99 18.37 2.86 -10.65
N ASP A 100 17.22 3.11 -11.27
CA ASP A 100 16.75 4.45 -11.65
C ASP A 100 15.99 5.18 -10.53
N GLY A 101 15.86 4.56 -9.34
CA GLY A 101 15.19 5.13 -8.18
C GLY A 101 13.67 4.87 -8.14
N THR A 102 13.12 4.04 -9.03
CA THR A 102 11.70 3.65 -8.94
C THR A 102 11.51 2.75 -7.73
N MET A 103 10.58 3.13 -6.85
CA MET A 103 10.24 2.35 -5.66
C MET A 103 9.04 1.44 -5.93
N HIS A 104 9.16 0.19 -5.55
CA HIS A 104 8.09 -0.81 -5.55
C HIS A 104 7.77 -1.22 -4.11
N VAL A 105 6.49 -1.28 -3.78
CA VAL A 105 6.02 -1.84 -2.50
C VAL A 105 5.09 -3.00 -2.78
N LEU A 106 5.39 -4.13 -2.19
CA LEU A 106 4.63 -5.35 -2.37
C LEU A 106 4.17 -5.87 -1.01
N CYS A 107 2.86 -6.04 -0.88
CA CYS A 107 2.25 -6.74 0.25
C CYS A 107 1.70 -8.07 -0.25
N VAL A 108 2.18 -9.16 0.33
CA VAL A 108 1.67 -10.51 0.06
C VAL A 108 0.91 -10.98 1.28
N ALA A 109 -0.38 -11.24 1.13
CA ALA A 109 -1.19 -11.77 2.22
C ALA A 109 -0.98 -13.28 2.35
N LYS A 110 -0.97 -13.78 3.59
CA LYS A 110 -1.19 -15.18 3.89
C LYS A 110 -2.62 -15.32 4.43
N PRO A 111 -3.40 -16.32 3.99
CA PRO A 111 -4.74 -16.45 4.48
C PRO A 111 -4.75 -16.66 6.00
N GLY A 112 -5.38 -15.71 6.70
CA GLY A 112 -6.14 -16.03 7.88
C GLY A 112 -7.47 -16.63 7.44
N THR A 113 -8.43 -16.63 8.29
CA THR A 113 -9.75 -17.23 8.07
C THR A 113 -10.56 -16.65 6.90
N ASN A 114 -10.13 -15.57 6.26
CA ASN A 114 -10.91 -14.81 5.28
C ASN A 114 -10.42 -14.86 3.82
N PHE A 115 -9.24 -15.43 3.55
CA PHE A 115 -8.68 -15.51 2.19
C PHE A 115 -8.03 -16.87 1.96
N SER A 116 -8.68 -17.70 1.15
CA SER A 116 -8.20 -19.06 0.82
C SER A 116 -7.23 -19.14 -0.36
N GLU A 117 -6.91 -18.01 -1.00
CA GLU A 117 -6.25 -18.01 -2.31
C GLU A 117 -4.74 -17.69 -2.29
N SER A 118 -4.15 -17.40 -1.12
CA SER A 118 -2.73 -17.09 -0.99
C SER A 118 -2.10 -17.81 0.18
N ASP A 119 -0.97 -18.47 -0.04
CA ASP A 119 -0.18 -19.09 1.03
C ASP A 119 0.88 -18.16 1.62
N GLY A 120 0.88 -16.89 1.24
CA GLY A 120 1.98 -16.00 1.55
C GLY A 120 3.20 -16.27 0.68
N THR A 121 4.37 -15.86 1.13
CA THR A 121 5.63 -16.03 0.39
C THR A 121 6.82 -16.19 1.31
N SER A 122 7.87 -16.91 0.84
CA SER A 122 9.18 -16.96 1.49
C SER A 122 10.03 -15.71 1.14
N PHE A 123 11.10 -15.48 1.90
CA PHE A 123 12.06 -14.43 1.53
C PHE A 123 12.71 -14.70 0.17
N LYS A 124 12.98 -15.95 -0.15
CA LYS A 124 13.57 -16.34 -1.42
C LYS A 124 12.68 -15.98 -2.61
N ASP A 125 11.41 -16.36 -2.53
CA ASP A 125 10.48 -16.15 -3.65
C ASP A 125 10.18 -14.68 -3.86
N ILE A 126 9.95 -13.91 -2.77
CA ILE A 126 9.67 -12.50 -2.89
C ILE A 126 10.90 -11.70 -3.36
N THR A 127 12.11 -12.07 -2.92
CA THR A 127 13.35 -11.46 -3.40
C THR A 127 13.53 -11.72 -4.89
N ASN A 128 13.34 -12.96 -5.33
CA ASN A 128 13.40 -13.31 -6.75
C ASN A 128 12.38 -12.53 -7.59
N TYR A 129 11.17 -12.39 -7.09
CA TYR A 129 10.15 -11.60 -7.77
C TYR A 129 10.54 -10.12 -7.89
N MET A 130 10.94 -9.50 -6.78
CA MET A 130 11.35 -8.09 -6.75
C MET A 130 12.52 -7.81 -7.68
N MET A 131 13.53 -8.68 -7.70
CA MET A 131 14.72 -8.48 -8.52
C MET A 131 14.48 -8.85 -10.00
N ASN A 132 13.89 -10.00 -10.27
CA ASN A 132 13.82 -10.54 -11.64
C ASN A 132 12.59 -10.06 -12.42
N GLN A 133 11.48 -9.72 -11.74
CA GLN A 133 10.27 -9.25 -12.42
C GLN A 133 10.13 -7.73 -12.34
N LEU A 134 10.52 -7.11 -11.21
CA LEU A 134 10.39 -5.67 -11.02
C LEU A 134 11.71 -4.91 -11.19
N GLY A 135 12.84 -5.61 -11.40
CA GLY A 135 14.14 -5.00 -11.65
C GLY A 135 14.76 -4.29 -10.45
N CYS A 136 14.32 -4.62 -9.22
CA CYS A 136 14.86 -4.00 -8.03
C CYS A 136 16.31 -4.44 -7.79
N VAL A 137 17.16 -3.49 -7.40
CA VAL A 137 18.56 -3.73 -6.99
C VAL A 137 18.70 -3.74 -5.47
N ASP A 138 17.83 -3.05 -4.77
CA ASP A 138 17.71 -3.06 -3.31
C ASP A 138 16.36 -3.64 -2.91
N VAL A 139 16.34 -4.53 -1.91
CA VAL A 139 15.11 -5.18 -1.41
C VAL A 139 15.16 -5.26 0.11
N LEU A 140 14.20 -4.61 0.77
CA LEU A 140 14.07 -4.54 2.22
C LEU A 140 12.75 -5.16 2.66
N ASN A 141 12.80 -6.18 3.51
CA ASN A 141 11.60 -6.70 4.17
C ASN A 141 11.26 -5.86 5.40
N MET A 142 10.00 -5.52 5.50
CA MET A 142 9.41 -4.80 6.63
C MET A 142 8.81 -5.77 7.64
N ASP A 143 8.06 -5.26 8.62
CA ASP A 143 7.23 -6.11 9.47
C ASP A 143 6.20 -6.85 8.61
N GLY A 144 5.87 -8.07 9.02
CA GLY A 144 5.05 -9.01 8.27
C GLY A 144 3.89 -9.58 9.11
N GLY A 145 3.39 -10.74 8.68
CA GLY A 145 2.32 -11.42 9.40
C GLY A 145 1.05 -10.56 9.51
N GLY A 146 0.50 -10.46 10.72
CA GLY A 146 -0.68 -9.66 11.01
C GLY A 146 -0.50 -8.14 10.84
N SER A 147 0.75 -7.65 10.71
CA SER A 147 1.05 -6.24 10.43
C SER A 147 1.07 -5.91 8.94
N THR A 148 0.98 -6.92 8.07
CA THR A 148 0.90 -6.72 6.61
C THR A 148 -0.52 -6.32 6.23
N GLU A 149 -0.69 -5.07 5.85
CA GLU A 149 -1.94 -4.54 5.31
C GLU A 149 -1.64 -3.50 4.24
N MET A 150 -2.43 -3.49 3.18
CA MET A 150 -2.36 -2.46 2.16
C MET A 150 -3.75 -1.90 1.89
N LEU A 151 -3.85 -0.58 1.96
CA LEU A 151 -5.03 0.16 1.52
C LEU A 151 -4.67 0.94 0.26
N ALA A 152 -5.57 0.98 -0.69
CA ALA A 152 -5.39 1.74 -1.91
C ALA A 152 -6.68 2.44 -2.31
N ARG A 153 -6.56 3.56 -3.02
CA ARG A 153 -7.67 4.14 -3.77
C ARG A 153 -7.74 3.45 -5.12
N ARG A 154 -8.93 3.00 -5.48
CA ARG A 154 -9.17 2.52 -6.84
C ARG A 154 -9.33 3.71 -7.79
N ALA A 155 -8.98 3.52 -9.05
CA ALA A 155 -9.19 4.54 -10.07
C ALA A 155 -10.64 5.05 -10.04
N GLY A 156 -10.81 6.35 -10.03
CA GLY A 156 -12.12 7.01 -9.96
C GLY A 156 -12.81 6.95 -8.60
N SER A 157 -12.12 6.60 -7.52
CA SER A 157 -12.65 6.60 -6.16
C SER A 157 -11.80 7.45 -5.22
N ASP A 158 -12.45 8.18 -4.33
CA ASP A 158 -11.77 8.89 -3.22
C ASP A 158 -11.69 8.02 -1.95
N GLU A 159 -12.32 6.84 -1.95
CA GLU A 159 -12.32 5.92 -0.82
C GLU A 159 -11.08 5.02 -0.81
N LEU A 160 -10.52 4.84 0.39
CA LEU A 160 -9.50 3.82 0.63
C LEU A 160 -10.17 2.47 0.86
N VAL A 161 -9.72 1.47 0.13
CA VAL A 161 -10.16 0.09 0.32
C VAL A 161 -8.98 -0.80 0.67
N THR A 162 -9.20 -1.79 1.52
CA THR A 162 -8.18 -2.79 1.82
C THR A 162 -7.98 -3.68 0.60
N VAL A 163 -6.76 -3.72 0.08
CA VAL A 163 -6.37 -4.53 -1.09
C VAL A 163 -5.47 -5.71 -0.71
N SER A 164 -4.82 -5.64 0.46
CA SER A 164 -4.13 -6.76 1.08
C SER A 164 -4.54 -6.82 2.55
N TYR A 165 -5.08 -7.94 2.97
CA TYR A 165 -5.66 -8.12 4.31
C TYR A 165 -4.63 -8.71 5.28
N PRO A 166 -4.63 -8.25 6.54
CA PRO A 166 -3.77 -8.82 7.57
C PRO A 166 -4.16 -10.27 7.88
N SER A 167 -3.15 -11.11 8.15
CA SER A 167 -3.37 -12.53 8.48
C SER A 167 -4.17 -12.75 9.76
N ASP A 168 -4.22 -11.77 10.64
CA ASP A 168 -5.03 -11.81 11.88
C ASP A 168 -6.54 -11.64 11.62
N GLY A 169 -6.94 -11.31 10.39
CA GLY A 169 -8.33 -11.05 10.01
C GLY A 169 -8.86 -9.68 10.39
N ASN A 170 -8.11 -8.90 11.17
CA ASN A 170 -8.44 -7.53 11.55
C ASN A 170 -7.19 -6.65 11.51
N SER A 171 -7.38 -5.38 11.14
CA SER A 171 -6.32 -4.38 11.16
C SER A 171 -5.78 -4.18 12.58
N ARG A 172 -4.46 -4.15 12.70
CA ARG A 172 -3.78 -3.83 13.96
C ARG A 172 -3.63 -2.32 14.12
N SER A 173 -3.65 -1.85 15.36
CA SER A 173 -3.14 -0.52 15.67
C SER A 173 -1.63 -0.51 15.49
N VAL A 174 -1.14 0.30 14.56
CA VAL A 174 0.28 0.49 14.26
C VAL A 174 0.69 1.92 14.57
N SER A 175 1.93 2.13 14.97
CA SER A 175 2.44 3.46 15.34
C SER A 175 2.71 4.36 14.13
N ASN A 176 2.93 3.77 12.95
CA ASN A 176 3.22 4.49 11.70
C ASN A 176 2.80 3.64 10.50
N SER A 177 2.74 4.30 9.36
CA SER A 177 2.48 3.67 8.06
C SER A 177 3.26 4.39 6.96
N LEU A 178 3.55 3.70 5.87
CA LEU A 178 4.14 4.30 4.68
C LEU A 178 2.99 4.79 3.77
N LEU A 179 3.01 6.07 3.44
CA LEU A 179 2.01 6.70 2.59
C LEU A 179 2.60 7.04 1.23
N PHE A 180 1.93 6.60 0.17
CA PHE A 180 2.18 7.04 -1.20
C PHE A 180 1.11 8.04 -1.59
N VAL A 181 1.51 9.28 -1.78
CA VAL A 181 0.60 10.37 -2.10
C VAL A 181 0.88 10.87 -3.51
N SER A 182 -0.13 10.82 -4.38
CA SER A 182 -0.01 11.44 -5.71
C SER A 182 0.02 12.96 -5.56
N THR A 183 1.03 13.59 -6.14
CA THR A 183 1.14 15.05 -6.26
C THR A 183 0.72 15.54 -7.64
N ALA A 184 0.25 14.64 -8.52
CA ALA A 184 -0.23 14.99 -9.84
C ALA A 184 -1.46 15.92 -9.73
N PRO A 185 -1.52 17.01 -10.51
CA PRO A 185 -2.68 17.89 -10.51
C PRO A 185 -3.90 17.14 -11.04
N LYS A 186 -5.07 17.38 -10.42
CA LYS A 186 -6.34 16.85 -10.93
C LYS A 186 -6.63 17.43 -12.32
N SER A 187 -7.16 16.59 -13.19
CA SER A 187 -7.53 16.94 -14.58
C SER A 187 -9.04 16.76 -14.77
N SER A 188 -9.60 17.44 -15.77
CA SER A 188 -10.98 17.21 -16.24
C SER A 188 -11.06 16.19 -17.38
N THR A 189 -9.91 15.72 -17.87
CA THR A 189 -9.83 14.76 -18.98
C THR A 189 -10.05 13.35 -18.46
N VAL A 190 -10.95 12.60 -19.09
CA VAL A 190 -11.16 11.19 -18.77
C VAL A 190 -9.91 10.40 -19.16
N GLY A 191 -9.27 9.79 -18.20
CA GLY A 191 -8.10 8.92 -18.37
C GLY A 191 -8.44 7.44 -18.24
N ASN A 192 -9.49 7.13 -17.46
CA ASN A 192 -9.93 5.76 -17.24
C ASN A 192 -11.44 5.72 -17.00
N VAL A 193 -12.09 4.71 -17.57
CA VAL A 193 -13.50 4.36 -17.34
C VAL A 193 -13.50 2.99 -16.65
N VAL A 194 -14.07 2.89 -15.47
CA VAL A 194 -14.13 1.66 -14.70
C VAL A 194 -15.57 1.22 -14.56
N VAL A 195 -15.92 0.11 -15.19
CA VAL A 195 -17.21 -0.57 -14.93
C VAL A 195 -17.11 -1.23 -13.56
N ASP A 196 -18.03 -0.92 -12.66
CA ASP A 196 -17.87 -1.23 -11.23
C ASP A 196 -17.90 -2.70 -10.89
N GLU A 197 -18.57 -3.50 -11.63
CA GLU A 197 -18.64 -4.94 -11.37
C GLU A 197 -17.98 -5.72 -12.52
N ASN A 198 -17.24 -6.74 -12.18
CA ASN A 198 -16.66 -7.66 -13.15
C ASN A 198 -16.87 -9.12 -12.71
N ASN A 199 -16.84 -10.03 -13.69
CA ASN A 199 -17.04 -11.47 -13.47
C ASN A 199 -18.39 -11.85 -12.78
N ILE A 200 -19.45 -11.13 -13.13
CA ILE A 200 -20.80 -11.40 -12.62
C ILE A 200 -21.35 -12.68 -13.25
N LYS A 201 -22.05 -13.47 -12.47
CA LYS A 201 -22.79 -14.65 -12.92
C LYS A 201 -24.28 -14.36 -12.89
N LEU A 202 -24.89 -14.39 -14.06
CA LEU A 202 -26.32 -14.16 -14.25
C LEU A 202 -27.00 -15.40 -14.80
N TYR A 203 -28.28 -15.57 -14.46
CA TYR A 203 -29.11 -16.56 -15.15
C TYR A 203 -29.48 -16.06 -16.54
N PRO A 204 -29.63 -16.95 -17.55
CA PRO A 204 -30.10 -16.56 -18.86
C PRO A 204 -31.42 -15.75 -18.77
N GLY A 205 -31.46 -14.63 -19.47
CA GLY A 205 -32.60 -13.71 -19.50
C GLY A 205 -32.80 -12.83 -18.26
N SER A 206 -31.95 -12.93 -17.23
CA SER A 206 -32.01 -12.03 -16.09
C SER A 206 -31.31 -10.70 -16.38
N SER A 207 -31.60 -9.68 -15.58
CA SER A 207 -31.06 -8.34 -15.75
C SER A 207 -30.11 -7.97 -14.59
N TYR A 208 -29.23 -7.00 -14.88
CA TYR A 208 -28.30 -6.40 -13.92
C TYR A 208 -28.04 -4.93 -14.29
N ASP A 209 -27.94 -4.06 -13.27
CA ASP A 209 -27.66 -2.64 -13.47
C ASP A 209 -26.17 -2.38 -13.25
N PHE A 210 -25.43 -2.08 -14.34
CA PHE A 210 -24.05 -1.69 -14.28
C PHE A 210 -23.91 -0.20 -13.98
N SER A 211 -22.86 0.15 -13.24
CA SER A 211 -22.42 1.52 -13.00
C SER A 211 -20.99 1.75 -13.45
N VAL A 212 -20.60 3.00 -13.63
CA VAL A 212 -19.23 3.36 -13.96
C VAL A 212 -18.69 4.39 -12.98
N ARG A 213 -17.41 4.30 -12.71
CA ARG A 213 -16.60 5.35 -12.13
C ARG A 213 -15.64 5.90 -13.17
N LEU A 214 -15.44 7.21 -13.14
CA LEU A 214 -14.49 7.86 -14.02
C LEU A 214 -13.27 8.32 -13.24
N ALA A 215 -12.11 8.10 -13.81
CA ALA A 215 -10.87 8.66 -13.30
C ALA A 215 -10.26 9.61 -14.34
N ASP A 216 -9.59 10.64 -13.85
CA ASP A 216 -8.77 11.48 -14.69
C ASP A 216 -7.47 10.77 -15.11
N THR A 217 -6.63 11.44 -15.86
CA THR A 217 -5.33 10.91 -16.33
C THR A 217 -4.34 10.62 -15.20
N SER A 218 -4.60 11.11 -14.00
CA SER A 218 -3.80 10.83 -12.78
C SER A 218 -4.42 9.77 -11.86
N GLY A 219 -5.57 9.20 -12.26
CA GLY A 219 -6.30 8.22 -11.47
C GLY A 219 -7.24 8.81 -10.41
N SER A 220 -7.31 10.14 -10.29
CA SER A 220 -8.23 10.81 -9.35
C SER A 220 -9.67 10.70 -9.79
N SER A 221 -10.61 10.70 -8.83
CA SER A 221 -12.04 10.64 -9.14
C SER A 221 -12.48 11.82 -10.00
N LEU A 222 -13.29 11.53 -11.00
CA LEU A 222 -13.85 12.50 -11.94
C LEU A 222 -15.38 12.35 -11.98
N SER A 223 -16.10 13.48 -11.88
CA SER A 223 -17.57 13.47 -11.98
C SER A 223 -18.01 13.01 -13.36
N SER A 224 -19.04 12.18 -13.39
CA SER A 224 -19.76 11.81 -14.63
C SER A 224 -20.82 12.82 -15.06
N GLU A 225 -21.06 13.86 -14.24
CA GLU A 225 -22.05 14.88 -14.55
C GLU A 225 -21.71 15.60 -15.86
N GLY A 226 -22.70 15.70 -16.76
CA GLY A 226 -22.53 16.30 -18.08
C GLY A 226 -21.77 15.46 -19.09
N LYS A 227 -21.36 14.24 -18.75
CA LYS A 227 -20.70 13.31 -19.68
C LYS A 227 -21.68 12.29 -20.22
N THR A 228 -21.49 11.92 -21.49
CA THR A 228 -22.29 10.88 -22.14
C THR A 228 -21.58 9.54 -21.96
N ILE A 229 -22.26 8.58 -21.34
CA ILE A 229 -21.79 7.21 -21.21
C ILE A 229 -22.43 6.39 -22.34
N VAL A 230 -21.61 5.79 -23.18
CA VAL A 230 -22.05 4.89 -24.26
C VAL A 230 -21.78 3.45 -23.82
N TRP A 231 -22.85 2.73 -23.54
CA TRP A 231 -22.79 1.33 -23.17
C TRP A 231 -22.77 0.40 -24.38
N GLY A 232 -22.10 -0.73 -24.25
CA GLY A 232 -22.06 -1.80 -25.23
C GLY A 232 -22.08 -3.18 -24.60
N ALA A 233 -22.72 -4.15 -25.26
CA ALA A 233 -22.68 -5.56 -24.91
C ALA A 233 -22.47 -6.39 -26.17
N GLU A 234 -21.67 -7.47 -26.09
CA GLU A 234 -21.37 -8.31 -27.25
C GLU A 234 -22.54 -9.21 -27.65
N LYS A 235 -23.30 -9.72 -26.70
CA LYS A 235 -24.35 -10.74 -26.92
C LYS A 235 -25.68 -10.44 -26.26
N GLY A 236 -25.68 -9.87 -25.05
CA GLY A 236 -26.87 -9.38 -24.40
C GLY A 236 -27.32 -8.04 -24.93
N THR A 237 -28.20 -7.38 -24.20
CA THR A 237 -28.63 -6.01 -24.49
C THR A 237 -28.37 -5.12 -23.29
N ILE A 238 -27.95 -3.89 -23.55
CA ILE A 238 -27.76 -2.89 -22.50
C ILE A 238 -28.34 -1.56 -22.94
N ASP A 239 -29.03 -0.87 -22.06
CA ASP A 239 -29.59 0.45 -22.36
C ASP A 239 -28.63 1.58 -21.91
N GLN A 240 -29.04 2.82 -22.17
CA GLN A 240 -28.24 4.01 -21.87
C GLN A 240 -28.05 4.27 -20.36
N ASN A 241 -28.83 3.61 -19.52
CA ASN A 241 -28.73 3.71 -18.07
C ASN A 241 -27.83 2.60 -17.46
N GLY A 242 -27.29 1.72 -18.31
CA GLY A 242 -26.48 0.58 -17.85
C GLY A 242 -27.33 -0.64 -17.46
N HIS A 243 -28.62 -0.64 -17.76
CA HIS A 243 -29.50 -1.80 -17.52
C HIS A 243 -29.24 -2.87 -18.57
N TYR A 244 -28.56 -3.93 -18.15
CA TYR A 244 -28.17 -5.06 -18.99
C TYR A 244 -29.16 -6.22 -18.82
N THR A 245 -29.47 -6.89 -19.93
CA THR A 245 -30.23 -8.15 -19.95
C THR A 245 -29.39 -9.24 -20.59
N ALA A 246 -29.17 -10.33 -19.84
CA ALA A 246 -28.37 -11.46 -20.29
C ALA A 246 -29.05 -12.21 -21.45
N PRO A 247 -28.27 -12.82 -22.37
CA PRO A 247 -28.82 -13.68 -23.43
C PRO A 247 -29.67 -14.81 -22.88
N ALA A 248 -30.62 -15.31 -23.67
CA ALA A 248 -31.48 -16.42 -23.29
C ALA A 248 -30.75 -17.78 -23.18
N SER A 249 -29.50 -17.86 -23.61
CA SER A 249 -28.64 -19.05 -23.52
C SER A 249 -27.39 -18.78 -22.68
N CYS A 250 -26.89 -19.81 -21.98
CA CYS A 250 -25.65 -19.71 -21.22
C CYS A 250 -24.46 -19.39 -22.13
N THR A 251 -23.78 -18.28 -21.85
CA THR A 251 -22.59 -17.84 -22.58
C THR A 251 -21.80 -16.83 -21.73
N THR A 252 -20.56 -16.59 -22.09
CA THR A 252 -19.81 -15.44 -21.59
C THR A 252 -20.16 -14.24 -22.46
N ASP A 253 -20.34 -13.08 -21.86
CA ASP A 253 -20.57 -11.82 -22.52
C ASP A 253 -19.60 -10.75 -21.99
N THR A 254 -19.37 -9.73 -22.80
CA THR A 254 -18.53 -8.58 -22.42
C THR A 254 -19.40 -7.32 -22.47
N VAL A 255 -19.45 -6.62 -21.34
CA VAL A 255 -20.08 -5.30 -21.23
C VAL A 255 -19.00 -4.24 -21.18
N THR A 256 -19.18 -3.18 -21.94
CA THR A 256 -18.25 -2.05 -22.01
C THR A 256 -18.98 -0.73 -21.79
N ALA A 257 -18.25 0.27 -21.29
CA ALA A 257 -18.70 1.64 -21.20
C ALA A 257 -17.66 2.56 -21.86
N THR A 258 -18.11 3.48 -22.70
CA THR A 258 -17.23 4.46 -23.36
C THR A 258 -17.63 5.87 -22.95
N VAL A 259 -16.65 6.67 -22.53
CA VAL A 259 -16.82 8.09 -22.17
C VAL A 259 -15.67 8.89 -22.79
N ASP A 260 -15.99 9.94 -23.55
CA ASP A 260 -15.01 10.81 -24.23
C ASP A 260 -13.98 10.01 -25.09
N GLY A 261 -14.40 8.84 -25.63
CA GLY A 261 -13.54 7.95 -26.42
C GLY A 261 -12.67 6.98 -25.60
N VAL A 262 -12.71 7.03 -24.30
CA VAL A 262 -12.03 6.07 -23.38
C VAL A 262 -13.00 4.92 -23.09
N VAL A 263 -12.53 3.69 -23.27
CA VAL A 263 -13.32 2.45 -23.06
C VAL A 263 -12.91 1.79 -21.76
N GLY A 264 -13.90 1.38 -20.98
CA GLY A 264 -13.76 0.56 -19.75
C GLY A 264 -14.53 -0.75 -19.86
#